data_89595b9acb72eab9e59f58934160ba66
#
_entry.id   89595b9acb72eab9e59f58934160ba66
#
_cell.length_a   1.000
_cell.length_b   1.000
_cell.length_c   1.000
_cell.angle_alpha   90.00
_cell.angle_beta   90.00
_cell.angle_gamma   90.00
#
_symmetry.space_group_name_H-M   'P 1'
#
loop_
_entity.id
_entity.type
_entity.pdbx_description
1 polymer ?
#
loop_
_entity_poly.entity_id
_entity_poly.type
_entity_poly.pdbx_seq_one_letter_code
_entity_poly.pdbx_strand_id
1 'polypeptide(L)'
;MESMADTLRPNTLRSYRSYIENHIRPSLGDKQLARLTPKDVQRFYKKLSGSLASGTVRRIHTTLHGVLKAAQQAHLIASNPTEQIVAPRFSYGAKQILTDEQLDVFMKVIAEDNIWCDFFYTELTTGLRRGELCGLKWEDFDEVVGTLKICRTVCRKDGGGLTTGDTKANAGTRKIVLPGSIVTVLRERKKSALTEWIFPNPLRPEQPTDPGSAYRRLKVLLKRAGLPNIHFHDLRHTSATLALQNGVNIKTVSGMLGHYSAGFTLDIYIHVTTSAKREAANTMGGILSGALW
;
A
#
# COMPACT_ATOMS: atom_id res chain seq x y z
N MET A 1 -23.28 10.05 8.88
CA MET A 1 -21.83 9.97 9.06
C MET A 1 -21.45 9.68 10.50
N GLU A 2 -22.07 10.34 11.48
CA GLU A 2 -21.81 10.09 12.91
C GLU A 2 -22.08 8.63 13.29
N SER A 3 -23.18 8.04 12.87
CA SER A 3 -23.51 6.62 13.14
C SER A 3 -22.52 5.60 12.52
N MET A 4 -21.71 5.98 11.55
CA MET A 4 -20.68 5.12 10.95
C MET A 4 -19.27 5.45 11.45
N ALA A 5 -19.09 6.54 12.19
CA ALA A 5 -17.77 7.00 12.63
C ALA A 5 -17.11 6.00 13.58
N ASP A 6 -17.89 5.36 14.44
CA ASP A 6 -17.40 4.39 15.45
C ASP A 6 -17.00 3.05 14.82
N THR A 7 -17.51 2.74 13.62
CA THR A 7 -17.23 1.46 12.94
C THR A 7 -16.15 1.57 11.88
N LEU A 8 -15.85 2.79 11.42
CA LEU A 8 -14.90 3.02 10.34
C LEU A 8 -13.49 3.36 10.87
N ARG A 9 -12.47 2.83 10.20
CA ARG A 9 -11.08 3.21 10.51
C ARG A 9 -10.82 4.68 10.16
N PRO A 10 -9.95 5.38 10.92
CA PRO A 10 -9.72 6.83 10.75
C PRO A 10 -9.40 7.25 9.30
N ASN A 11 -8.55 6.51 8.61
CA ASN A 11 -8.21 6.82 7.21
C ASN A 11 -9.38 6.62 6.23
N THR A 12 -10.26 5.65 6.50
CA THR A 12 -11.49 5.43 5.70
C THR A 12 -12.45 6.58 5.92
N LEU A 13 -12.66 6.96 7.18
CA LEU A 13 -13.53 8.08 7.55
C LEU A 13 -13.03 9.39 6.92
N ARG A 14 -11.72 9.66 6.98
CA ARG A 14 -11.10 10.80 6.31
C ARG A 14 -11.36 10.83 4.81
N SER A 15 -11.18 9.69 4.14
CA SER A 15 -11.44 9.58 2.72
C SER A 15 -12.90 9.84 2.38
N TYR A 16 -13.82 9.27 3.14
CA TYR A 16 -15.26 9.47 2.96
C TYR A 16 -15.64 10.94 3.19
N ARG A 17 -15.14 11.56 4.26
CA ARG A 17 -15.35 12.99 4.52
C ARG A 17 -14.85 13.83 3.35
N SER A 18 -13.64 13.59 2.88
CA SER A 18 -13.07 14.30 1.72
C SER A 18 -13.91 14.13 0.46
N TYR A 19 -14.41 12.92 0.15
CA TYR A 19 -15.26 12.70 -1.02
C TYR A 19 -16.62 13.39 -0.89
N ILE A 20 -17.18 13.43 0.32
CA ILE A 20 -18.45 14.09 0.58
C ILE A 20 -18.29 15.60 0.45
N GLU A 21 -17.34 16.22 1.14
CA GLU A 21 -17.16 17.68 1.19
C GLU A 21 -16.70 18.24 -0.16
N ASN A 22 -15.78 17.57 -0.83
CA ASN A 22 -15.17 18.14 -2.04
C ASN A 22 -15.90 17.77 -3.34
N HIS A 23 -16.74 16.72 -3.35
CA HIS A 23 -17.34 16.24 -4.59
C HIS A 23 -18.85 16.03 -4.51
N ILE A 24 -19.34 15.32 -3.47
CA ILE A 24 -20.76 14.93 -3.39
C ILE A 24 -21.60 16.16 -3.01
N ARG A 25 -21.28 16.83 -1.91
CA ARG A 25 -22.00 17.99 -1.39
C ARG A 25 -22.07 19.14 -2.40
N PRO A 26 -21.00 19.55 -3.09
CA PRO A 26 -21.09 20.64 -4.08
C PRO A 26 -21.92 20.32 -5.31
N SER A 27 -22.20 19.05 -5.58
CA SER A 27 -22.94 18.64 -6.80
C SER A 27 -24.37 18.14 -6.53
N LEU A 28 -24.61 17.56 -5.35
CA LEU A 28 -25.85 16.89 -5.00
C LEU A 28 -26.44 17.38 -3.67
N GLY A 29 -25.71 18.19 -2.89
CA GLY A 29 -26.11 18.59 -1.54
C GLY A 29 -27.38 19.42 -1.45
N ASP A 30 -27.70 20.22 -2.47
CA ASP A 30 -28.91 21.04 -2.52
C ASP A 30 -30.18 20.24 -2.89
N LYS A 31 -30.03 18.99 -3.31
CA LYS A 31 -31.15 18.13 -3.65
C LYS A 31 -31.70 17.45 -2.41
N GLN A 32 -33.02 17.50 -2.25
CA GLN A 32 -33.70 16.70 -1.25
C GLN A 32 -33.43 15.21 -1.53
N LEU A 33 -33.06 14.49 -0.48
CA LEU A 33 -32.64 13.08 -0.58
C LEU A 33 -33.70 12.20 -1.27
N ALA A 34 -34.98 12.40 -0.90
CA ALA A 34 -36.11 11.70 -1.50
C ALA A 34 -36.37 12.00 -3.00
N ARG A 35 -35.78 13.08 -3.52
CA ARG A 35 -35.90 13.50 -4.94
C ARG A 35 -34.65 13.19 -5.77
N LEU A 36 -33.67 12.54 -5.18
CA LEU A 36 -32.44 12.16 -5.90
C LEU A 36 -32.75 10.98 -6.84
N THR A 37 -32.58 11.22 -8.15
CA THR A 37 -32.88 10.23 -9.19
C THR A 37 -31.61 9.54 -9.72
N PRO A 38 -31.73 8.33 -10.31
CA PRO A 38 -30.61 7.68 -11.00
C PRO A 38 -29.97 8.57 -12.09
N LYS A 39 -30.78 9.36 -12.78
CA LYS A 39 -30.30 10.31 -13.80
C LYS A 39 -29.41 11.41 -13.22
N ASP A 40 -29.72 11.88 -12.03
CA ASP A 40 -28.86 12.87 -11.34
C ASP A 40 -27.52 12.28 -10.98
N VAL A 41 -27.51 11.07 -10.43
CA VAL A 41 -26.28 10.35 -10.08
C VAL A 41 -25.44 10.04 -11.32
N GLN A 42 -26.08 9.64 -12.42
CA GLN A 42 -25.39 9.39 -13.71
C GLN A 42 -24.71 10.68 -14.24
N ARG A 43 -25.43 11.80 -14.19
CA ARG A 43 -24.89 13.12 -14.59
C ARG A 43 -23.72 13.53 -13.71
N PHE A 44 -23.83 13.32 -12.41
CA PHE A 44 -22.76 13.55 -11.45
C PHE A 44 -21.49 12.76 -11.81
N TYR A 45 -21.59 11.46 -12.06
CA TYR A 45 -20.43 10.66 -12.44
C TYR A 45 -19.83 11.09 -13.80
N LYS A 46 -20.66 11.46 -14.77
CA LYS A 46 -20.18 11.98 -16.05
C LYS A 46 -19.34 13.26 -15.84
N LYS A 47 -19.80 14.16 -14.98
CA LYS A 47 -19.04 15.39 -14.60
C LYS A 47 -17.70 15.04 -13.94
N LEU A 48 -17.70 14.13 -12.98
CA LEU A 48 -16.48 13.71 -12.29
C LEU A 48 -15.46 13.05 -13.23
N SER A 49 -15.92 12.22 -14.16
CA SER A 49 -15.05 11.51 -15.11
C SER A 49 -14.31 12.46 -16.07
N GLY A 50 -14.77 13.70 -16.24
CA GLY A 50 -14.06 14.71 -17.01
C GLY A 50 -12.88 15.37 -16.28
N SER A 51 -12.77 15.20 -14.95
CA SER A 51 -11.76 15.90 -14.13
C SER A 51 -10.98 15.00 -13.18
N LEU A 52 -11.45 13.78 -12.92
CA LEU A 52 -10.86 12.87 -11.96
C LEU A 52 -10.48 11.53 -12.60
N ALA A 53 -9.43 10.90 -12.05
CA ALA A 53 -9.06 9.54 -12.43
C ALA A 53 -10.20 8.55 -12.11
N SER A 54 -10.37 7.53 -12.96
CA SER A 54 -11.43 6.52 -12.86
C SER A 54 -11.52 5.84 -11.51
N GLY A 55 -10.36 5.56 -10.89
CA GLY A 55 -10.29 5.00 -9.54
C GLY A 55 -10.84 5.93 -8.45
N THR A 56 -10.67 7.24 -8.60
CA THR A 56 -11.26 8.22 -7.67
C THR A 56 -12.78 8.27 -7.84
N VAL A 57 -13.27 8.31 -9.09
CA VAL A 57 -14.70 8.29 -9.36
C VAL A 57 -15.36 7.01 -8.82
N ARG A 58 -14.70 5.85 -8.95
CA ARG A 58 -15.18 4.59 -8.37
C ARG A 58 -15.26 4.64 -6.84
N ARG A 59 -14.28 5.24 -6.16
CA ARG A 59 -14.29 5.40 -4.70
C ARG A 59 -15.39 6.36 -4.24
N ILE A 60 -15.63 7.45 -4.98
CA ILE A 60 -16.73 8.38 -4.72
C ILE A 60 -18.08 7.65 -4.89
N HIS A 61 -18.23 6.82 -5.95
CA HIS A 61 -19.40 5.97 -6.13
C HIS A 61 -19.61 5.04 -4.92
N THR A 62 -18.56 4.32 -4.46
CA THR A 62 -18.66 3.43 -3.29
C THR A 62 -19.10 4.18 -2.05
N THR A 63 -18.58 5.41 -1.84
CA THR A 63 -18.98 6.26 -0.71
C THR A 63 -20.44 6.69 -0.82
N LEU A 64 -20.87 7.21 -1.97
CA LEU A 64 -22.25 7.64 -2.21
C LEU A 64 -23.22 6.47 -2.08
N HIS A 65 -22.89 5.31 -2.67
CA HIS A 65 -23.69 4.09 -2.55
C HIS A 65 -23.88 3.68 -1.09
N GLY A 66 -22.80 3.67 -0.29
CA GLY A 66 -22.85 3.33 1.13
C GLY A 66 -23.73 4.30 1.94
N VAL A 67 -23.63 5.60 1.69
CA VAL A 67 -24.44 6.62 2.35
C VAL A 67 -25.94 6.45 1.99
N LEU A 68 -26.25 6.25 0.71
CA LEU A 68 -27.63 6.08 0.25
C LEU A 68 -28.23 4.74 0.69
N LYS A 69 -27.42 3.68 0.79
CA LYS A 69 -27.83 2.40 1.37
C LYS A 69 -28.19 2.55 2.85
N ALA A 70 -27.41 3.30 3.62
CA ALA A 70 -27.74 3.60 5.01
C ALA A 70 -29.03 4.45 5.13
N ALA A 71 -29.24 5.40 4.22
CA ALA A 71 -30.47 6.18 4.16
C ALA A 71 -31.71 5.32 3.83
N GLN A 72 -31.56 4.34 2.94
CA GLN A 72 -32.62 3.37 2.62
C GLN A 72 -32.93 2.47 3.83
N GLN A 73 -31.92 1.98 4.52
CA GLN A 73 -32.09 1.19 5.74
C GLN A 73 -32.76 1.99 6.87
N ALA A 74 -32.54 3.30 6.91
CA ALA A 74 -33.19 4.21 7.86
C ALA A 74 -34.56 4.70 7.35
N HIS A 75 -35.11 4.13 6.25
CA HIS A 75 -36.38 4.50 5.64
C HIS A 75 -36.50 5.98 5.21
N LEU A 76 -35.38 6.68 4.97
CA LEU A 76 -35.34 8.05 4.48
C LEU A 76 -35.56 8.15 2.97
N ILE A 77 -35.32 7.05 2.25
CA ILE A 77 -35.59 6.87 0.81
C ILE A 77 -36.14 5.47 0.58
N ALA A 78 -37.01 5.34 -0.42
CA ALA A 78 -37.63 4.06 -0.78
C ALA A 78 -36.65 3.10 -1.49
N SER A 79 -35.75 3.64 -2.31
CA SER A 79 -34.75 2.85 -3.05
C SER A 79 -33.45 3.63 -3.21
N ASN A 80 -32.35 2.90 -3.35
CA ASN A 80 -31.04 3.52 -3.57
C ASN A 80 -30.83 3.79 -5.09
N PRO A 81 -30.79 5.06 -5.53
CA PRO A 81 -30.67 5.40 -6.96
C PRO A 81 -29.32 4.98 -7.56
N THR A 82 -28.31 4.67 -6.78
CA THR A 82 -27.03 4.16 -7.30
C THR A 82 -27.10 2.69 -7.74
N GLU A 83 -28.10 1.92 -7.29
CA GLU A 83 -28.30 0.52 -7.69
C GLU A 83 -28.89 0.39 -9.10
N GLN A 84 -29.53 1.44 -9.59
CA GLN A 84 -30.20 1.48 -10.89
C GLN A 84 -29.29 2.01 -12.01
N ILE A 85 -28.00 2.19 -11.76
CA ILE A 85 -27.03 2.71 -12.72
C ILE A 85 -25.79 1.84 -12.78
N VAL A 86 -25.12 1.90 -13.94
CA VAL A 86 -23.83 1.23 -14.09
C VAL A 86 -22.76 1.97 -13.28
N ALA A 87 -22.16 1.28 -12.33
CA ALA A 87 -21.07 1.85 -11.56
C ALA A 87 -19.88 2.25 -12.46
N PRO A 88 -19.18 3.36 -12.16
CA PRO A 88 -18.03 3.78 -12.97
C PRO A 88 -17.01 2.65 -13.14
N ARG A 89 -16.62 2.38 -14.38
CA ARG A 89 -15.58 1.39 -14.67
C ARG A 89 -14.25 1.87 -14.10
N PHE A 90 -13.50 0.94 -13.59
CA PHE A 90 -12.18 1.18 -13.06
C PHE A 90 -11.21 0.15 -13.64
N SER A 91 -10.13 0.61 -14.22
CA SER A 91 -8.99 -0.22 -14.61
C SER A 91 -7.80 0.14 -13.74
N TYR A 92 -7.15 -0.86 -13.19
CA TYR A 92 -5.83 -0.63 -12.57
C TYR A 92 -4.84 -0.31 -13.70
N GLY A 93 -4.18 0.83 -13.62
CA GLY A 93 -3.01 1.08 -14.45
C GLY A 93 -1.94 0.02 -14.18
N ALA A 94 -1.09 -0.26 -15.17
CA ALA A 94 0.06 -1.13 -14.97
C ALA A 94 0.88 -0.62 -13.77
N LYS A 95 1.21 -1.52 -12.84
CA LYS A 95 2.09 -1.18 -11.72
C LYS A 95 3.48 -0.90 -12.26
N GLN A 96 4.07 0.19 -11.84
CA GLN A 96 5.45 0.52 -12.19
C GLN A 96 6.36 -0.11 -11.13
N ILE A 97 7.24 -0.99 -11.57
CA ILE A 97 8.32 -1.57 -10.76
C ILE A 97 9.64 -1.07 -11.32
N LEU A 98 10.66 -0.99 -10.49
CA LEU A 98 12.02 -0.73 -10.96
C LEU A 98 12.57 -1.99 -11.63
N THR A 99 13.22 -1.83 -12.80
CA THR A 99 14.02 -2.90 -13.40
C THR A 99 15.28 -3.15 -12.59
N ASP A 100 16.01 -4.24 -12.88
CA ASP A 100 17.26 -4.55 -12.17
C ASP A 100 18.27 -3.42 -12.31
N GLU A 101 18.44 -2.86 -13.53
CA GLU A 101 19.35 -1.74 -13.79
C GLU A 101 18.92 -0.46 -13.04
N GLN A 102 17.60 -0.20 -12.99
CA GLN A 102 17.04 0.93 -12.26
C GLN A 102 17.22 0.76 -10.76
N LEU A 103 17.11 -0.48 -10.27
CA LEU A 103 17.33 -0.79 -8.87
C LEU A 103 18.80 -0.56 -8.49
N ASP A 104 19.76 -0.98 -9.31
CA ASP A 104 21.18 -0.74 -9.10
C ASP A 104 21.49 0.77 -8.99
N VAL A 105 20.89 1.57 -9.88
CA VAL A 105 21.02 3.04 -9.81
C VAL A 105 20.40 3.58 -8.53
N PHE A 106 19.22 3.10 -8.15
CA PHE A 106 18.53 3.52 -6.92
C PHE A 106 19.35 3.16 -5.68
N MET A 107 19.92 1.94 -5.63
CA MET A 107 20.78 1.49 -4.53
C MET A 107 22.02 2.37 -4.37
N LYS A 108 22.68 2.78 -5.45
CA LYS A 108 23.81 3.73 -5.39
C LYS A 108 23.39 5.07 -4.81
N VAL A 109 22.24 5.60 -5.23
CA VAL A 109 21.75 6.90 -4.76
C VAL A 109 21.32 6.86 -3.30
N ILE A 110 20.67 5.78 -2.81
CA ILE A 110 20.33 5.67 -1.40
C ILE A 110 21.56 5.47 -0.52
N ALA A 111 22.61 4.80 -1.00
CA ALA A 111 23.86 4.59 -0.25
C ALA A 111 24.57 5.92 0.13
N GLU A 112 24.34 6.99 -0.64
CA GLU A 112 24.86 8.33 -0.34
C GLU A 112 23.98 9.11 0.68
N ASP A 113 22.85 8.54 1.10
CA ASP A 113 21.90 9.17 2.02
C ASP A 113 22.08 8.64 3.44
N ASN A 114 22.90 9.31 4.23
CA ASN A 114 23.23 8.89 5.61
C ASN A 114 22.02 8.75 6.54
N ILE A 115 20.87 9.37 6.22
CA ILE A 115 19.66 9.33 7.05
C ILE A 115 18.71 8.23 6.59
N TRP A 116 18.56 8.07 5.27
CA TRP A 116 17.49 7.26 4.70
C TRP A 116 17.97 5.97 4.02
N CYS A 117 19.28 5.74 3.93
CA CYS A 117 19.84 4.52 3.33
C CYS A 117 19.24 3.26 3.95
N ASP A 118 19.38 3.10 5.27
CA ASP A 118 18.91 1.92 6.00
C ASP A 118 17.39 1.75 5.90
N PHE A 119 16.64 2.85 5.88
CA PHE A 119 15.19 2.85 5.75
C PHE A 119 14.76 2.27 4.41
N PHE A 120 15.30 2.77 3.29
CA PHE A 120 14.95 2.28 1.94
C PHE A 120 15.53 0.91 1.66
N TYR A 121 16.72 0.60 2.17
CA TYR A 121 17.29 -0.73 2.06
C TYR A 121 16.43 -1.78 2.78
N THR A 122 15.95 -1.46 3.98
CA THR A 122 15.01 -2.32 4.71
C THR A 122 13.68 -2.48 3.96
N GLU A 123 13.15 -1.42 3.35
CA GLU A 123 11.93 -1.48 2.54
C GLU A 123 12.09 -2.44 1.36
N LEU A 124 13.14 -2.27 0.56
CA LEU A 124 13.42 -3.10 -0.62
C LEU A 124 13.65 -4.57 -0.26
N THR A 125 14.26 -4.83 0.88
CA THR A 125 14.57 -6.20 1.31
C THR A 125 13.38 -6.91 1.93
N THR A 126 12.51 -6.18 2.65
CA THR A 126 11.38 -6.77 3.39
C THR A 126 10.03 -6.56 2.73
N GLY A 127 9.91 -5.58 1.85
CA GLY A 127 8.65 -5.19 1.22
C GLY A 127 7.56 -4.76 2.21
N LEU A 128 7.90 -4.19 3.36
CA LEU A 128 6.95 -3.74 4.37
C LEU A 128 6.04 -2.62 3.85
N ARG A 129 4.83 -2.51 4.38
CA ARG A 129 4.03 -1.31 4.10
C ARG A 129 4.69 -0.10 4.73
N ARG A 130 4.67 1.05 4.02
CA ARG A 130 5.29 2.30 4.50
C ARG A 130 4.99 2.62 5.97
N GLY A 131 3.73 2.49 6.39
CA GLY A 131 3.33 2.75 7.77
C GLY A 131 3.84 1.70 8.76
N GLU A 132 4.01 0.45 8.33
CA GLU A 132 4.61 -0.62 9.14
C GLU A 132 6.09 -0.33 9.36
N LEU A 133 6.83 0.00 8.29
CA LEU A 133 8.25 0.34 8.36
C LEU A 133 8.51 1.56 9.26
N CYS A 134 7.69 2.62 9.14
CA CYS A 134 7.77 3.79 10.03
C CYS A 134 7.47 3.45 11.50
N GLY A 135 6.73 2.38 11.77
CA GLY A 135 6.28 1.99 13.10
C GLY A 135 7.16 0.94 13.79
N LEU A 136 8.30 0.57 13.22
CA LEU A 136 9.19 -0.42 13.81
C LEU A 136 9.87 0.10 15.06
N LYS A 137 9.88 -0.73 16.12
CA LYS A 137 10.60 -0.47 17.38
C LYS A 137 11.68 -1.51 17.61
N TRP A 138 12.66 -1.17 18.45
CA TRP A 138 13.72 -2.09 18.83
C TRP A 138 13.21 -3.32 19.58
N GLU A 139 12.12 -3.22 20.33
CA GLU A 139 11.45 -4.35 20.99
C GLU A 139 10.89 -5.40 20.00
N ASP A 140 10.66 -5.01 18.73
CA ASP A 140 10.18 -5.90 17.68
C ASP A 140 11.31 -6.70 17.01
N PHE A 141 12.56 -6.28 17.20
CA PHE A 141 13.73 -6.86 16.56
C PHE A 141 14.43 -7.86 17.50
N ASP A 142 14.35 -9.12 17.13
CA ASP A 142 15.13 -10.19 17.75
C ASP A 142 16.44 -10.37 16.95
N GLU A 143 17.51 -9.80 17.49
CA GLU A 143 18.81 -9.79 16.82
C GLU A 143 19.54 -11.15 16.89
N VAL A 144 19.17 -12.04 17.83
CA VAL A 144 19.77 -13.36 17.95
C VAL A 144 19.24 -14.29 16.87
N VAL A 145 17.92 -14.32 16.73
CA VAL A 145 17.23 -15.16 15.73
C VAL A 145 17.20 -14.50 14.36
N GLY A 146 17.43 -13.19 14.27
CA GLY A 146 17.33 -12.43 13.02
C GLY A 146 15.89 -12.26 12.56
N THR A 147 14.96 -11.97 13.46
CA THR A 147 13.55 -11.81 13.12
C THR A 147 12.99 -10.45 13.52
N LEU A 148 11.95 -10.02 12.81
CA LEU A 148 11.26 -8.76 13.05
C LEU A 148 9.77 -8.99 13.16
N LYS A 149 9.15 -8.54 14.27
CA LYS A 149 7.71 -8.58 14.49
C LYS A 149 7.06 -7.34 13.91
N ILE A 150 6.09 -7.52 13.05
CA ILE A 150 5.29 -6.44 12.46
C ILE A 150 3.93 -6.44 13.16
N CYS A 151 3.69 -5.47 14.02
CA CYS A 151 2.47 -5.40 14.84
C CYS A 151 1.79 -4.03 14.82
N ARG A 152 2.48 -2.98 14.36
CA ARG A 152 1.93 -1.62 14.35
C ARG A 152 2.12 -0.91 13.01
N THR A 153 1.35 0.15 12.80
CA THR A 153 1.46 1.04 11.65
C THR A 153 1.35 2.49 12.09
N VAL A 154 2.14 3.36 11.48
CA VAL A 154 2.08 4.80 11.70
C VAL A 154 1.22 5.44 10.62
N CYS A 155 0.32 6.31 11.01
CA CYS A 155 -0.46 7.14 10.10
C CYS A 155 -0.66 8.55 10.67
N ARG A 156 -1.02 9.49 9.79
CA ARG A 156 -1.34 10.86 10.20
C ARG A 156 -2.74 10.94 10.81
N LYS A 157 -2.90 11.73 11.86
CA LYS A 157 -4.20 12.08 12.44
C LYS A 157 -4.91 13.16 11.61
N ASP A 158 -6.24 13.23 11.74
CA ASP A 158 -6.99 14.42 11.35
C ASP A 158 -6.60 15.59 12.25
N GLY A 159 -6.39 16.76 11.69
CA GLY A 159 -5.91 17.93 12.43
C GLY A 159 -4.39 17.95 12.67
N GLY A 160 -3.64 16.97 12.21
CA GLY A 160 -2.18 16.92 12.30
C GLY A 160 -1.63 15.92 13.32
N GLY A 161 -0.31 15.78 13.31
CA GLY A 161 0.39 14.80 14.15
C GLY A 161 0.33 13.35 13.61
N LEU A 162 1.00 12.46 14.34
CA LEU A 162 1.07 11.04 14.02
C LEU A 162 0.27 10.23 15.06
N THR A 163 -0.18 9.07 14.63
CA THR A 163 -0.76 8.05 15.51
C THR A 163 -0.23 6.68 15.11
N THR A 164 -0.05 5.84 16.09
CA THR A 164 0.20 4.42 15.91
C THR A 164 -1.12 3.67 16.06
N GLY A 165 -1.30 2.67 15.24
CA GLY A 165 -2.43 1.74 15.34
C GLY A 165 -1.98 0.34 15.02
N ASP A 166 -2.77 -0.64 15.42
CA ASP A 166 -2.49 -2.03 15.10
C ASP A 166 -2.55 -2.27 13.58
N THR A 167 -1.78 -3.24 13.12
CA THR A 167 -1.84 -3.68 11.74
C THR A 167 -3.23 -4.19 11.39
N LYS A 168 -3.67 -3.96 10.14
CA LYS A 168 -5.02 -4.31 9.67
C LYS A 168 -5.24 -5.82 9.71
N ALA A 169 -6.14 -6.30 10.58
CA ALA A 169 -6.57 -7.69 10.79
C ALA A 169 -5.52 -8.62 11.43
N ASN A 170 -5.95 -9.81 11.87
CA ASN A 170 -5.08 -10.84 12.46
C ASN A 170 -3.91 -11.27 11.55
N ALA A 171 -4.08 -11.17 10.22
CA ALA A 171 -3.02 -11.36 9.22
C ALA A 171 -1.99 -10.21 9.15
N GLY A 172 -2.24 -9.09 9.83
CA GLY A 172 -1.32 -7.94 9.84
C GLY A 172 -0.19 -8.09 10.84
N THR A 173 -0.44 -8.74 11.98
CA THR A 173 0.61 -9.08 12.95
C THR A 173 1.30 -10.35 12.46
N ARG A 174 2.58 -10.22 12.15
CA ARG A 174 3.39 -11.30 11.61
C ARG A 174 4.84 -11.16 12.05
N LYS A 175 5.56 -12.27 12.05
CA LYS A 175 7.01 -12.31 12.25
C LYS A 175 7.64 -12.62 10.89
N ILE A 176 8.64 -11.84 10.50
CA ILE A 176 9.43 -12.06 9.28
C ILE A 176 10.86 -12.39 9.66
N VAL A 177 11.49 -13.28 8.90
CA VAL A 177 12.91 -13.58 9.00
C VAL A 177 13.66 -12.57 8.14
N LEU A 178 14.69 -11.97 8.69
CA LEU A 178 15.52 -10.97 8.02
C LEU A 178 16.76 -11.64 7.40
N PRO A 179 17.19 -11.21 6.22
CA PRO A 179 18.50 -11.60 5.71
C PRO A 179 19.62 -11.06 6.59
N GLY A 180 20.76 -11.78 6.63
CA GLY A 180 21.91 -11.40 7.46
C GLY A 180 22.40 -9.96 7.22
N SER A 181 22.31 -9.47 5.98
CA SER A 181 22.65 -8.09 5.64
C SER A 181 21.82 -7.06 6.41
N ILE A 182 20.50 -7.27 6.51
CA ILE A 182 19.61 -6.37 7.28
C ILE A 182 19.84 -6.53 8.78
N VAL A 183 20.07 -7.76 9.27
CA VAL A 183 20.41 -8.00 10.68
C VAL A 183 21.66 -7.20 11.06
N THR A 184 22.69 -7.21 10.22
CA THR A 184 23.92 -6.43 10.43
C THR A 184 23.64 -4.92 10.47
N VAL A 185 22.91 -4.40 9.48
CA VAL A 185 22.53 -2.98 9.43
C VAL A 185 21.75 -2.56 10.68
N LEU A 186 20.77 -3.36 11.11
CA LEU A 186 19.97 -3.03 12.30
C LEU A 186 20.77 -3.14 13.59
N ARG A 187 21.70 -4.09 13.71
CA ARG A 187 22.61 -4.18 14.86
C ARG A 187 23.50 -2.95 14.98
N GLU A 188 24.13 -2.53 13.87
CA GLU A 188 24.96 -1.31 13.88
C GLU A 188 24.13 -0.08 14.24
N ARG A 189 22.96 0.06 13.65
CA ARG A 189 22.05 1.17 13.95
C ARG A 189 21.59 1.17 15.41
N LYS A 190 21.40 0.00 16.02
CA LYS A 190 20.97 -0.15 17.43
C LYS A 190 22.02 0.37 18.40
N LYS A 191 23.32 0.27 18.08
CA LYS A 191 24.41 0.78 18.94
C LYS A 191 24.32 2.29 19.19
N SER A 192 23.79 3.05 18.22
CA SER A 192 23.60 4.49 18.31
C SER A 192 22.16 4.91 18.58
N ALA A 193 21.29 3.97 18.93
CA ALA A 193 19.87 4.24 19.14
C ALA A 193 19.63 5.06 20.41
N LEU A 194 18.98 6.21 20.27
CA LEU A 194 18.61 7.10 21.37
C LEU A 194 17.13 7.00 21.74
N THR A 195 16.35 6.28 20.96
CA THR A 195 14.89 6.19 21.11
C THR A 195 14.40 4.76 20.87
N GLU A 196 13.13 4.49 21.15
CA GLU A 196 12.52 3.18 20.93
C GLU A 196 12.34 2.82 19.45
N TRP A 197 12.39 3.81 18.54
CA TRP A 197 12.12 3.64 17.11
C TRP A 197 13.35 3.16 16.34
N ILE A 198 13.20 2.15 15.50
CA ILE A 198 14.25 1.73 14.55
C ILE A 198 14.53 2.86 13.55
N PHE A 199 13.46 3.50 13.08
CA PHE A 199 13.52 4.64 12.17
C PHE A 199 12.83 5.85 12.80
N PRO A 200 13.51 6.62 13.66
CA PRO A 200 12.97 7.82 14.26
C PRO A 200 12.80 8.94 13.23
N ASN A 201 11.98 9.92 13.56
CA ASN A 201 11.88 11.14 12.77
C ASN A 201 13.21 11.92 12.85
N PRO A 202 13.85 12.27 11.73
CA PRO A 202 15.16 12.94 11.75
C PRO A 202 15.19 14.28 12.48
N LEU A 203 14.05 14.98 12.58
CA LEU A 203 13.93 16.28 13.23
C LEU A 203 13.35 16.20 14.65
N ARG A 204 12.70 15.07 14.99
CA ARG A 204 12.03 14.82 16.28
C ARG A 204 12.23 13.35 16.66
N PRO A 205 13.41 12.98 17.16
CA PRO A 205 13.78 11.58 17.38
C PRO A 205 12.88 10.81 18.34
N GLU A 206 12.17 11.50 19.21
CA GLU A 206 11.16 10.93 20.11
C GLU A 206 9.91 10.40 19.38
N GLN A 207 9.73 10.79 18.12
CA GLN A 207 8.61 10.36 17.28
C GLN A 207 9.07 9.38 16.20
N PRO A 208 8.17 8.53 15.70
CA PRO A 208 8.46 7.70 14.54
C PRO A 208 8.61 8.55 13.27
N THR A 209 9.25 8.00 12.26
CA THR A 209 9.28 8.62 10.92
C THR A 209 7.86 8.89 10.42
N ASP A 210 7.61 10.14 9.98
CA ASP A 210 6.35 10.49 9.30
C ASP A 210 6.29 9.82 7.92
N PRO A 211 5.26 8.98 7.66
CA PRO A 211 5.08 8.35 6.35
C PRO A 211 5.05 9.33 5.16
N GLY A 212 4.61 10.58 5.41
CA GLY A 212 4.65 11.63 4.39
C GLY A 212 6.08 12.11 4.11
N SER A 213 6.94 12.17 5.12
CA SER A 213 8.36 12.53 4.94
C SER A 213 9.11 11.44 4.20
N ALA A 214 8.89 10.17 4.52
CA ALA A 214 9.44 9.04 3.77
C ALA A 214 9.02 9.09 2.28
N TYR A 215 7.75 9.39 2.00
CA TYR A 215 7.27 9.54 0.62
C TYR A 215 7.95 10.71 -0.10
N ARG A 216 8.05 11.88 0.53
CA ARG A 216 8.75 13.04 -0.07
C ARG A 216 10.22 12.74 -0.34
N ARG A 217 10.90 12.05 0.59
CA ARG A 217 12.30 11.66 0.39
C ARG A 217 12.47 10.70 -0.78
N LEU A 218 11.60 9.70 -0.91
CA LEU A 218 11.58 8.82 -2.08
C LEU A 218 11.54 9.63 -3.40
N LYS A 219 10.64 10.63 -3.49
CA LYS A 219 10.53 11.46 -4.70
C LYS A 219 11.81 12.24 -5.02
N VAL A 220 12.49 12.74 -3.99
CA VAL A 220 13.79 13.42 -4.14
C VAL A 220 14.84 12.45 -4.65
N LEU A 221 14.94 11.24 -4.09
CA LEU A 221 15.91 10.23 -4.48
C LEU A 221 15.68 9.71 -5.91
N LEU A 222 14.42 9.44 -6.27
CA LEU A 222 14.08 9.04 -7.64
C LEU A 222 14.44 10.12 -8.67
N LYS A 223 14.15 11.38 -8.36
CA LYS A 223 14.52 12.52 -9.23
C LYS A 223 16.05 12.64 -9.37
N ARG A 224 16.79 12.50 -8.25
CA ARG A 224 18.26 12.53 -8.24
C ARG A 224 18.85 11.38 -9.07
N ALA A 225 18.22 10.22 -9.01
CA ALA A 225 18.61 9.04 -9.76
C ALA A 225 18.19 9.05 -11.24
N GLY A 226 17.42 10.03 -11.71
CA GLY A 226 16.85 10.04 -13.06
C GLY A 226 15.84 8.92 -13.30
N LEU A 227 15.24 8.38 -12.26
CA LEU A 227 14.35 7.22 -12.31
C LEU A 227 12.87 7.62 -12.46
N PRO A 228 12.01 6.70 -12.94
CA PRO A 228 10.58 6.92 -13.03
C PRO A 228 9.96 7.35 -11.70
N ASN A 229 8.93 8.19 -11.78
CA ASN A 229 8.24 8.73 -10.60
C ASN A 229 7.25 7.71 -10.00
N ILE A 230 7.75 6.64 -9.43
CA ILE A 230 6.96 5.57 -8.80
C ILE A 230 6.40 5.99 -7.44
N HIS A 231 5.36 5.28 -6.97
CA HIS A 231 4.81 5.44 -5.63
C HIS A 231 5.59 4.60 -4.61
N PHE A 232 5.45 4.94 -3.32
CA PHE A 232 6.12 4.17 -2.25
C PHE A 232 5.70 2.68 -2.25
N HIS A 233 4.46 2.40 -2.57
CA HIS A 233 3.96 1.03 -2.63
C HIS A 233 4.55 0.23 -3.81
N ASP A 234 5.06 0.91 -4.83
CA ASP A 234 5.72 0.27 -5.97
C ASP A 234 7.11 -0.27 -5.59
N LEU A 235 7.79 0.27 -4.57
CA LEU A 235 9.00 -0.35 -3.99
C LEU A 235 8.69 -1.73 -3.41
N ARG A 236 7.57 -1.86 -2.71
CA ARG A 236 7.11 -3.15 -2.21
C ARG A 236 6.75 -4.12 -3.36
N HIS A 237 6.19 -3.61 -4.46
CA HIS A 237 5.97 -4.41 -5.65
C HIS A 237 7.29 -4.84 -6.30
N THR A 238 8.28 -3.96 -6.36
CA THR A 238 9.65 -4.27 -6.81
C THR A 238 10.25 -5.39 -5.94
N SER A 239 10.22 -5.26 -4.61
CA SER A 239 10.69 -6.30 -3.68
C SER A 239 10.01 -7.66 -3.92
N ALA A 240 8.69 -7.66 -4.05
CA ALA A 240 7.93 -8.88 -4.31
C ALA A 240 8.29 -9.53 -5.65
N THR A 241 8.45 -8.71 -6.70
CA THR A 241 8.82 -9.17 -8.04
C THR A 241 10.22 -9.78 -8.04
N LEU A 242 11.20 -9.09 -7.43
CA LEU A 242 12.57 -9.61 -7.28
C LEU A 242 12.60 -10.95 -6.56
N ALA A 243 11.88 -11.10 -5.45
CA ALA A 243 11.82 -12.34 -4.71
C ALA A 243 11.25 -13.48 -5.58
N LEU A 244 10.17 -13.22 -6.33
CA LEU A 244 9.55 -14.21 -7.21
C LEU A 244 10.45 -14.56 -8.42
N GLN A 245 11.13 -13.58 -9.02
CA GLN A 245 12.07 -13.78 -10.13
C GLN A 245 13.27 -14.64 -9.70
N ASN A 246 13.68 -14.51 -8.43
CA ASN A 246 14.76 -15.33 -7.85
C ASN A 246 14.26 -16.61 -7.19
N GLY A 247 13.10 -17.13 -7.59
CA GLY A 247 12.61 -18.46 -7.23
C GLY A 247 11.99 -18.57 -5.83
N VAL A 248 11.79 -17.47 -5.10
CA VAL A 248 11.10 -17.52 -3.80
C VAL A 248 9.64 -17.91 -4.01
N ASN A 249 9.17 -18.93 -3.31
CA ASN A 249 7.80 -19.43 -3.44
C ASN A 249 6.75 -18.33 -3.14
N ILE A 250 5.70 -18.26 -3.96
CA ILE A 250 4.65 -17.26 -3.88
C ILE A 250 3.93 -17.22 -2.51
N LYS A 251 3.76 -18.38 -1.83
CA LYS A 251 3.19 -18.43 -0.48
C LYS A 251 4.11 -17.76 0.53
N THR A 252 5.43 -17.99 0.40
CA THR A 252 6.45 -17.35 1.24
C THR A 252 6.44 -15.85 1.06
N VAL A 253 6.47 -15.35 -0.18
CA VAL A 253 6.38 -13.91 -0.49
C VAL A 253 5.08 -13.31 0.04
N SER A 254 3.94 -13.97 -0.16
CA SER A 254 2.64 -13.54 0.36
C SER A 254 2.63 -13.45 1.89
N GLY A 255 3.24 -14.43 2.57
CA GLY A 255 3.39 -14.45 4.04
C GLY A 255 4.28 -13.31 4.55
N MET A 256 5.46 -13.10 3.95
CA MET A 256 6.37 -12.01 4.29
C MET A 256 5.68 -10.64 4.15
N LEU A 257 4.98 -10.46 3.06
CA LEU A 257 4.26 -9.22 2.78
C LEU A 257 3.00 -9.04 3.65
N GLY A 258 2.43 -10.08 4.23
CA GLY A 258 1.16 -10.04 4.96
C GLY A 258 0.00 -9.66 4.04
N HIS A 259 -0.11 -10.32 2.88
CA HIS A 259 -1.26 -10.22 2.00
C HIS A 259 -2.40 -11.08 2.52
N TYR A 260 -3.63 -10.54 2.52
CA TYR A 260 -4.83 -11.27 2.93
C TYR A 260 -5.15 -12.44 1.97
N SER A 261 -4.78 -12.32 0.68
CA SER A 261 -4.94 -13.37 -0.30
C SER A 261 -3.74 -13.48 -1.23
N ALA A 262 -3.42 -14.70 -1.65
CA ALA A 262 -2.40 -14.98 -2.65
C ALA A 262 -2.76 -14.37 -4.03
N GLY A 263 -4.04 -14.10 -4.31
CA GLY A 263 -4.50 -13.48 -5.56
C GLY A 263 -3.84 -12.14 -5.83
N PHE A 264 -3.63 -11.31 -4.80
CA PHE A 264 -2.93 -10.05 -4.97
C PHE A 264 -1.44 -10.23 -5.34
N THR A 265 -0.81 -11.29 -4.84
CA THR A 265 0.57 -11.67 -5.21
C THR A 265 0.60 -12.25 -6.62
N LEU A 266 -0.45 -12.98 -7.04
CA LEU A 266 -0.61 -13.49 -8.40
C LEU A 266 -0.73 -12.38 -9.44
N ASP A 267 -1.43 -11.27 -9.13
CA ASP A 267 -1.52 -10.11 -10.02
C ASP A 267 -0.14 -9.49 -10.33
N ILE A 268 0.79 -9.56 -9.37
CA ILE A 268 2.20 -9.16 -9.58
C ILE A 268 2.91 -10.20 -10.45
N TYR A 269 2.66 -11.48 -10.22
CA TYR A 269 3.29 -12.61 -10.93
C TYR A 269 2.91 -12.68 -12.41
N ILE A 270 1.70 -12.24 -12.81
CA ILE A 270 1.27 -12.22 -14.21
C ILE A 270 2.22 -11.39 -15.09
N HIS A 271 2.86 -10.38 -14.54
CA HIS A 271 3.85 -9.54 -15.26
C HIS A 271 5.27 -10.14 -15.33
N VAL A 272 5.60 -11.11 -14.47
CA VAL A 272 6.92 -11.78 -14.40
C VAL A 272 7.06 -12.93 -15.41
N THR A 273 5.98 -13.34 -16.08
CA THR A 273 5.77 -14.70 -16.53
C THR A 273 6.32 -15.14 -17.89
N THR A 274 7.05 -14.32 -18.66
CA THR A 274 7.59 -14.87 -19.94
C THR A 274 8.86 -15.69 -19.71
N SER A 275 9.76 -15.26 -18.82
CA SER A 275 10.95 -16.03 -18.45
C SER A 275 10.59 -17.25 -17.60
N ALA A 276 9.73 -17.09 -16.59
CA ALA A 276 9.28 -18.18 -15.73
C ALA A 276 8.47 -19.25 -16.51
N LYS A 277 7.68 -18.85 -17.51
CA LYS A 277 7.01 -19.81 -18.39
C LYS A 277 8.00 -20.60 -19.24
N ARG A 278 9.04 -19.95 -19.72
CA ARG A 278 10.10 -20.60 -20.52
C ARG A 278 10.92 -21.55 -19.64
N GLU A 279 11.23 -21.16 -18.42
CA GLU A 279 11.95 -21.96 -17.44
C GLU A 279 11.13 -23.18 -16.98
N ALA A 280 9.84 -23.00 -16.69
CA ALA A 280 8.93 -24.09 -16.39
C ALA A 280 8.78 -25.07 -17.57
N ALA A 281 8.68 -24.56 -18.82
CA ALA A 281 8.64 -25.40 -20.01
C ALA A 281 9.95 -26.20 -20.19
N ASN A 282 11.10 -25.57 -19.97
CA ASN A 282 12.41 -26.23 -20.04
C ASN A 282 12.56 -27.28 -18.93
N THR A 283 12.12 -26.99 -17.71
CA THR A 283 12.13 -27.92 -16.57
C THR A 283 11.25 -29.14 -16.87
N MET A 284 10.03 -28.91 -17.35
CA MET A 284 9.13 -30.01 -17.74
C MET A 284 9.70 -30.82 -18.91
N GLY A 285 10.29 -30.15 -19.90
CA GLY A 285 11.00 -30.81 -21.00
C GLY A 285 12.16 -31.68 -20.50
N GLY A 286 12.98 -31.20 -19.57
CA GLY A 286 14.08 -31.92 -18.94
C GLY A 286 13.64 -33.15 -18.14
N ILE A 287 12.55 -33.03 -17.36
CA ILE A 287 11.96 -34.12 -16.58
C ILE A 287 11.44 -35.24 -17.52
N LEU A 288 10.73 -34.84 -18.57
CA LEU A 288 10.09 -35.79 -19.48
C LEU A 288 11.09 -36.42 -20.47
N SER A 289 12.11 -35.67 -20.89
CA SER A 289 13.18 -36.23 -21.76
C SER A 289 14.04 -37.27 -21.03
N GLY A 290 14.26 -37.11 -19.72
CA GLY A 290 14.95 -38.12 -18.90
C GLY A 290 14.16 -39.41 -18.70
N ALA A 291 12.86 -39.44 -19.02
CA ALA A 291 12.01 -40.61 -18.94
C ALA A 291 11.86 -41.36 -20.30
N LEU A 292 12.38 -40.80 -21.39
CA LEU A 292 12.24 -41.33 -22.75
C LEU A 292 13.51 -42.02 -23.26
N TRP A 293 14.61 -41.94 -22.55
CA TRP A 293 15.93 -42.54 -22.85
C TRP A 293 16.49 -43.18 -21.57
#